data_259f1815890928a71a7a9cc31a6941f8
#
_entry.id   259f1815890928a71a7a9cc31a6941f8
#
_cell.length_a   1.000
_cell.length_b   1.000
_cell.length_c   1.000
_cell.angle_alpha   90.00
_cell.angle_beta   90.00
_cell.angle_gamma   90.00
#
_symmetry.space_group_name_H-M   'P 1'
#
loop_
_entity.id
_entity.type
_entity.pdbx_description
1 polymer ?
#
loop_
_entity_poly.entity_id
_entity_poly.type
_entity_poly.pdbx_seq_one_letter_code
_entity_poly.pdbx_strand_id
1 'polypeptide(L)'
;MQQEHPGLVGRGLNASGRFGIGFFSIFILGEHVKVTSRRYAAALIDTRTLEFRHGLASRPVLRDPSNDEGLVDCRTRVSVRLLKAPDEKGGLLHREMLIGKPILTALPALVASLCPALDVRIDIVDRSESMHGVVEASDWRVLPGKQFLTRIMVADLSWLPRPSVAIGDNLRDLQSPDGTQYGRACIHPTARAASAGVVTIGGLRATGLGYIGGVLFGGEPETVVRNAALPAVPSSVLSAWATEQAQLLPESALSPRFCVRGACVVLSLGGDPCNLSIALMGDEGKNRTELLELLVEVDTVRVFKGLSVSYDDSRDEMKEGLFDDAFVADSDLVFLEVKYPDILTVGSQKWPQCMPGYSSIPGPRTPFDAFYALVQEAWGNEFDQEAEECRVGEVDGFYEITREVILFKRSAPSTDYPA
;
A
#
# COMPACT_ATOMS: atom_id res chain seq x y z
N MET A 1 -16.06 14.70 25.88
CA MET A 1 -15.91 15.44 24.61
C MET A 1 -17.18 15.36 23.75
N GLN A 2 -17.66 14.17 23.31
CA GLN A 2 -18.91 14.05 22.53
C GLN A 2 -20.16 14.53 23.30
N GLN A 3 -20.23 14.26 24.61
CA GLN A 3 -21.30 14.75 25.49
C GLN A 3 -21.23 16.25 25.76
N GLU A 4 -20.01 16.82 25.81
CA GLU A 4 -19.79 18.26 26.04
C GLU A 4 -19.94 19.10 24.75
N HIS A 5 -19.73 18.48 23.60
CA HIS A 5 -19.77 19.13 22.27
C HIS A 5 -20.49 18.25 21.23
N PRO A 6 -21.81 18.06 21.35
CA PRO A 6 -22.57 17.14 20.48
C PRO A 6 -22.55 17.54 18.99
N GLY A 7 -22.26 18.81 18.68
CA GLY A 7 -22.16 19.30 17.29
C GLY A 7 -20.86 18.94 16.56
N LEU A 8 -19.84 18.41 17.25
CA LEU A 8 -18.57 18.09 16.62
C LEU A 8 -18.65 16.89 15.68
N VAL A 9 -19.46 15.87 16.02
CA VAL A 9 -19.70 14.71 15.16
C VAL A 9 -20.39 15.13 13.87
N GLY A 10 -21.38 16.01 13.94
CA GLY A 10 -22.07 16.57 12.78
C GLY A 10 -21.19 17.46 11.88
N ARG A 11 -20.02 17.89 12.38
CA ARG A 11 -18.99 18.64 11.64
C ARG A 11 -17.86 17.75 11.15
N GLY A 12 -18.02 16.41 11.18
CA GLY A 12 -17.02 15.47 10.67
C GLY A 12 -15.89 15.15 11.66
N LEU A 13 -16.00 15.55 12.95
CA LEU A 13 -15.00 15.12 13.91
C LEU A 13 -15.06 13.61 14.11
N ASN A 14 -14.10 12.90 13.56
CA ASN A 14 -13.88 11.50 13.83
C ASN A 14 -12.74 11.35 14.86
N ALA A 15 -13.08 10.97 16.09
CA ALA A 15 -12.09 10.82 17.15
C ALA A 15 -11.19 9.62 16.80
N SER A 16 -9.93 9.89 16.51
CA SER A 16 -8.93 8.84 16.22
C SER A 16 -8.63 7.94 17.43
N GLY A 17 -9.16 8.25 18.61
CA GLY A 17 -8.94 7.55 19.89
C GLY A 17 -10.09 6.66 20.32
N ARG A 18 -10.13 5.37 19.95
CA ARG A 18 -11.16 4.42 20.38
C ARG A 18 -10.96 3.90 21.80
N PHE A 19 -9.71 3.62 22.17
CA PHE A 19 -9.38 2.87 23.40
C PHE A 19 -8.97 3.75 24.58
N GLY A 20 -8.87 5.08 24.39
CA GLY A 20 -8.48 6.02 25.46
C GLY A 20 -7.03 5.87 25.96
N ILE A 21 -6.25 4.92 25.43
CA ILE A 21 -4.90 4.60 25.89
C ILE A 21 -3.79 5.19 25.01
N GLY A 22 -4.11 5.87 23.92
CA GLY A 22 -3.12 6.46 23.00
C GLY A 22 -2.16 7.43 23.69
N PHE A 23 -2.61 8.12 24.73
CA PHE A 23 -1.76 8.99 25.55
C PHE A 23 -0.64 8.18 26.25
N PHE A 24 -0.89 6.97 26.69
CA PHE A 24 0.10 6.17 27.41
C PHE A 24 1.27 5.72 26.56
N SER A 25 1.16 5.73 25.23
CA SER A 25 2.28 5.43 24.32
C SER A 25 3.45 6.42 24.46
N ILE A 26 3.20 7.61 25.00
CA ILE A 26 4.25 8.62 25.23
C ILE A 26 5.31 8.14 26.21
N PHE A 27 4.94 7.23 27.14
CA PHE A 27 5.87 6.67 28.13
C PHE A 27 6.89 5.69 27.54
N ILE A 28 6.71 5.28 26.26
CA ILE A 28 7.75 4.57 25.50
C ILE A 28 8.93 5.50 25.20
N LEU A 29 8.66 6.80 25.05
CA LEU A 29 9.67 7.81 24.70
C LEU A 29 10.35 8.38 25.95
N GLY A 30 9.62 8.48 27.07
CA GLY A 30 10.16 9.12 28.25
C GLY A 30 9.32 8.89 29.50
N GLU A 31 9.96 8.87 30.67
CA GLU A 31 9.30 8.67 31.97
C GLU A 31 8.82 9.98 32.59
N HIS A 32 9.48 11.10 32.26
CA HIS A 32 9.06 12.41 32.76
C HIS A 32 8.20 13.09 31.70
N VAL A 33 6.90 13.12 31.94
CA VAL A 33 5.91 13.68 31.04
C VAL A 33 5.10 14.74 31.74
N LYS A 34 4.93 15.90 31.11
CA LYS A 34 4.07 16.98 31.60
C LYS A 34 3.01 17.27 30.56
N VAL A 35 1.76 17.38 30.97
CA VAL A 35 0.64 17.81 30.16
C VAL A 35 0.05 19.08 30.77
N THR A 36 0.35 20.21 30.17
CA THR A 36 -0.22 21.51 30.55
C THR A 36 -1.39 21.78 29.63
N SER A 37 -2.57 21.97 30.18
CA SER A 37 -3.78 22.14 29.39
C SER A 37 -4.78 23.10 30.06
N ARG A 38 -5.61 23.67 29.20
CA ARG A 38 -6.70 24.56 29.60
C ARG A 38 -7.93 24.25 28.76
N ARG A 39 -9.11 24.24 29.38
CA ARG A 39 -10.38 24.11 28.65
C ARG A 39 -10.57 25.27 27.68
N TYR A 40 -11.26 25.03 26.56
CA TYR A 40 -11.45 26.03 25.52
C TYR A 40 -12.05 27.33 26.00
N ALA A 41 -13.09 27.27 26.85
CA ALA A 41 -13.80 28.42 27.37
C ALA A 41 -13.24 28.98 28.71
N ALA A 42 -12.15 28.37 29.23
CA ALA A 42 -11.60 28.75 30.54
C ALA A 42 -10.58 29.88 30.42
N ALA A 43 -10.40 30.65 31.50
CA ALA A 43 -9.42 31.73 31.61
C ALA A 43 -7.99 31.16 31.74
N LEU A 44 -6.96 31.98 31.51
CA LEU A 44 -5.56 31.56 31.61
C LEU A 44 -5.21 31.01 33.00
N ILE A 45 -5.79 31.55 34.06
CA ILE A 45 -5.57 31.13 35.44
C ILE A 45 -6.09 29.70 35.72
N ASP A 46 -7.00 29.21 34.87
CA ASP A 46 -7.54 27.85 34.99
C ASP A 46 -6.66 26.80 34.32
N THR A 47 -5.50 27.21 33.81
CA THR A 47 -4.50 26.27 33.26
C THR A 47 -4.02 25.34 34.37
N ARG A 48 -3.89 24.06 34.07
CA ARG A 48 -3.36 23.03 34.99
C ARG A 48 -2.29 22.19 34.30
N THR A 49 -1.32 21.73 35.08
CA THR A 49 -0.27 20.79 34.63
C THR A 49 -0.46 19.47 35.35
N LEU A 50 -0.63 18.42 34.57
CA LEU A 50 -0.56 17.04 35.04
C LEU A 50 0.88 16.53 34.79
N GLU A 51 1.60 16.23 35.86
CA GLU A 51 3.01 15.84 35.84
C GLU A 51 3.20 14.39 36.24
N PHE A 52 3.82 13.61 35.34
CA PHE A 52 4.27 12.24 35.59
C PHE A 52 5.78 12.28 35.75
N ARG A 53 6.29 12.08 36.98
CA ARG A 53 7.74 12.18 37.29
C ARG A 53 8.47 10.88 37.05
N HIS A 54 7.79 9.74 37.18
CA HIS A 54 8.34 8.38 37.08
C HIS A 54 7.42 7.51 36.20
N GLY A 55 7.03 8.01 35.07
CA GLY A 55 6.13 7.31 34.16
C GLY A 55 4.82 6.90 34.82
N LEU A 56 4.47 5.65 34.66
CA LEU A 56 3.28 5.04 35.27
C LEU A 56 3.56 4.37 36.63
N ALA A 57 4.80 4.41 37.13
CA ALA A 57 5.15 3.80 38.41
C ALA A 57 4.65 4.60 39.61
N SER A 58 4.30 5.84 39.44
CA SER A 58 3.75 6.70 40.51
C SER A 58 2.50 7.45 40.04
N ARG A 59 1.69 7.88 41.03
CA ARG A 59 0.52 8.72 40.71
C ARG A 59 0.97 10.06 40.13
N PRO A 60 0.32 10.56 39.05
CA PRO A 60 0.62 11.87 38.53
C PRO A 60 0.18 12.95 39.51
N VAL A 61 0.87 14.09 39.47
CA VAL A 61 0.59 15.25 40.27
C VAL A 61 -0.14 16.29 39.42
N LEU A 62 -1.33 16.70 39.85
CA LEU A 62 -2.02 17.85 39.24
C LEU A 62 -1.63 19.10 40.04
N ARG A 63 -1.11 20.11 39.34
CA ARG A 63 -0.64 21.37 39.93
C ARG A 63 -0.89 22.57 39.03
N ASP A 64 -0.68 23.76 39.56
CA ASP A 64 -0.61 24.96 38.76
C ASP A 64 0.65 24.93 37.85
N PRO A 65 0.59 25.53 36.65
CA PRO A 65 1.75 25.62 35.79
C PRO A 65 2.85 26.49 36.41
N SER A 66 4.11 26.12 36.20
CA SER A 66 5.25 27.00 36.48
C SER A 66 5.35 28.11 35.42
N ASN A 67 6.18 29.12 35.67
CA ASN A 67 6.29 30.31 34.77
C ASN A 67 6.69 29.92 33.32
N ASP A 68 7.50 28.87 33.16
CA ASP A 68 7.93 28.34 31.87
C ASP A 68 6.92 27.44 31.17
N GLU A 69 5.85 27.05 31.87
CA GLU A 69 4.78 26.18 31.38
C GLU A 69 3.54 26.96 30.89
N GLY A 70 3.56 28.27 30.93
CA GLY A 70 2.44 29.11 30.51
C GLY A 70 2.00 28.79 29.06
N LEU A 71 0.67 28.76 28.83
CA LEU A 71 0.06 28.56 27.51
C LEU A 71 -0.42 29.91 26.98
N VAL A 72 0.36 30.53 26.08
CA VAL A 72 -0.03 31.79 25.43
C VAL A 72 -0.70 31.48 24.09
N ASP A 73 -0.04 30.73 23.23
CA ASP A 73 -0.46 30.51 21.83
C ASP A 73 -1.14 29.16 21.58
N CYS A 74 -1.24 28.32 22.61
CA CYS A 74 -1.84 26.99 22.49
C CYS A 74 -2.79 26.69 23.65
N ARG A 75 -3.59 25.64 23.52
CA ARG A 75 -4.50 25.15 24.55
C ARG A 75 -3.97 23.96 25.32
N THR A 76 -3.05 23.24 24.73
CA THR A 76 -2.43 22.07 25.34
C THR A 76 -0.97 21.96 24.90
N ARG A 77 -0.09 21.73 25.87
CA ARG A 77 1.32 21.42 25.67
C ARG A 77 1.63 20.08 26.30
N VAL A 78 2.26 19.19 25.54
CA VAL A 78 2.78 17.94 26.05
C VAL A 78 4.30 18.00 25.95
N SER A 79 4.97 17.84 27.09
CA SER A 79 6.42 17.86 27.18
C SER A 79 6.92 16.51 27.63
N VAL A 80 7.91 15.95 26.95
CA VAL A 80 8.51 14.63 27.26
C VAL A 80 10.01 14.80 27.36
N ARG A 81 10.58 14.32 28.44
CA ARG A 81 12.04 14.15 28.54
C ARG A 81 12.37 12.77 27.97
N LEU A 82 13.06 12.74 26.83
CA LEU A 82 13.43 11.50 26.18
C LEU A 82 14.37 10.64 27.06
N LEU A 83 14.14 9.33 27.08
CA LEU A 83 15.01 8.36 27.77
C LEU A 83 16.33 8.18 27.06
N LYS A 84 16.34 8.31 25.74
CA LYS A 84 17.51 8.16 24.89
C LYS A 84 17.68 9.38 23.99
N ALA A 85 18.91 9.71 23.67
CA ALA A 85 19.17 10.72 22.63
C ALA A 85 18.56 10.27 21.31
N PRO A 86 18.07 11.19 20.47
CA PRO A 86 17.43 10.85 19.22
C PRO A 86 18.26 9.96 18.29
N ASP A 87 19.57 10.13 18.29
CA ASP A 87 20.59 9.44 17.48
C ASP A 87 21.18 8.18 18.14
N GLU A 88 20.91 7.97 19.41
CA GLU A 88 21.39 6.79 20.16
C GLU A 88 20.67 5.52 19.70
N LYS A 89 21.33 4.36 19.83
CA LYS A 89 20.73 3.04 19.53
C LYS A 89 19.39 2.83 20.26
N GLY A 90 18.34 2.75 19.46
CA GLY A 90 16.94 2.69 19.94
C GLY A 90 16.36 4.05 20.31
N GLY A 91 17.02 5.16 19.96
CA GLY A 91 16.46 6.52 19.96
C GLY A 91 15.50 6.74 18.80
N LEU A 92 14.73 7.83 18.86
CA LEU A 92 13.64 8.15 17.93
C LEU A 92 14.09 8.23 16.46
N LEU A 93 15.30 8.75 16.20
CA LEU A 93 15.85 9.00 14.86
C LEU A 93 17.03 8.08 14.53
N HIS A 94 17.31 7.08 15.35
CA HIS A 94 18.49 6.22 15.18
C HIS A 94 18.60 5.63 13.77
N ARG A 95 17.49 5.13 13.21
CA ARG A 95 17.44 4.54 11.87
C ARG A 95 17.80 5.58 10.80
N GLU A 96 17.27 6.79 10.90
CA GLU A 96 17.52 7.89 9.96
C GLU A 96 18.97 8.37 10.03
N MET A 97 19.55 8.38 11.23
CA MET A 97 20.95 8.74 11.46
C MET A 97 21.94 7.73 10.88
N LEU A 98 21.57 6.42 10.89
CA LEU A 98 22.40 5.37 10.27
C LEU A 98 22.61 5.57 8.76
N ILE A 99 21.69 6.24 8.10
CA ILE A 99 21.77 6.56 6.66
C ILE A 99 22.37 7.97 6.43
N GLY A 100 22.95 8.58 7.47
CA GLY A 100 23.68 9.84 7.36
C GLY A 100 22.84 11.11 7.27
N LYS A 101 21.54 11.07 7.62
CA LYS A 101 20.67 12.25 7.62
C LYS A 101 20.87 13.08 8.90
N PRO A 102 21.12 14.40 8.82
CA PRO A 102 21.14 15.27 9.98
C PRO A 102 19.79 15.28 10.73
N ILE A 103 19.81 15.47 12.05
CA ILE A 103 18.60 15.53 12.90
C ILE A 103 17.58 16.55 12.36
N LEU A 104 18.03 17.70 11.92
CA LEU A 104 17.18 18.77 11.38
C LEU A 104 16.43 18.41 10.10
N THR A 105 16.88 17.41 9.36
CA THR A 105 16.21 16.89 8.17
C THR A 105 15.47 15.56 8.44
N ALA A 106 15.97 14.77 9.37
CA ALA A 106 15.40 13.47 9.72
C ALA A 106 14.08 13.59 10.50
N LEU A 107 13.99 14.50 11.46
CA LEU A 107 12.77 14.70 12.25
C LEU A 107 11.59 15.20 11.40
N PRO A 108 11.72 16.24 10.55
CA PRO A 108 10.67 16.66 9.64
C PRO A 108 10.20 15.54 8.71
N ALA A 109 11.14 14.79 8.12
CA ALA A 109 10.81 13.68 7.24
C ALA A 109 10.05 12.56 7.97
N LEU A 110 10.47 12.21 9.18
CA LEU A 110 9.77 11.22 10.01
C LEU A 110 8.35 11.69 10.33
N VAL A 111 8.18 12.92 10.81
CA VAL A 111 6.86 13.46 11.16
C VAL A 111 5.95 13.51 9.93
N ALA A 112 6.46 13.99 8.79
CA ALA A 112 5.68 14.02 7.55
C ALA A 112 5.23 12.62 7.11
N SER A 113 6.08 11.61 7.27
CA SER A 113 5.75 10.23 6.92
C SER A 113 4.76 9.56 7.87
N LEU A 114 4.75 9.97 9.14
CA LEU A 114 3.78 9.49 10.14
C LEU A 114 2.43 10.21 10.03
N CYS A 115 2.43 11.39 9.43
CA CYS A 115 1.27 12.28 9.30
C CYS A 115 0.97 12.61 7.83
N PRO A 116 0.86 11.62 6.92
CA PRO A 116 0.87 11.87 5.48
C PRO A 116 -0.39 12.57 4.95
N ALA A 117 -1.52 12.48 5.66
CA ALA A 117 -2.81 12.97 5.17
C ALA A 117 -3.64 13.70 6.25
N LEU A 118 -3.00 14.58 7.00
CA LEU A 118 -3.69 15.38 8.00
C LEU A 118 -4.42 16.59 7.39
N ASP A 119 -5.54 16.94 8.01
CA ASP A 119 -6.29 18.16 7.72
C ASP A 119 -5.88 19.34 8.64
N VAL A 120 -4.78 19.19 9.38
CA VAL A 120 -4.19 20.21 10.24
C VAL A 120 -2.73 20.41 9.91
N ARG A 121 -2.25 21.64 10.09
CA ARG A 121 -0.85 21.98 9.89
C ARG A 121 0.01 21.44 11.04
N ILE A 122 1.23 20.96 10.68
CA ILE A 122 2.29 20.61 11.64
C ILE A 122 3.53 21.44 11.33
N ASP A 123 4.02 22.13 12.34
CA ASP A 123 5.29 22.83 12.32
C ASP A 123 6.26 22.19 13.31
N ILE A 124 7.53 22.17 12.97
CA ILE A 124 8.62 21.84 13.88
C ILE A 124 9.40 23.10 14.18
N VAL A 125 9.58 23.37 15.46
CA VAL A 125 10.39 24.50 15.95
C VAL A 125 11.60 23.92 16.66
N ASP A 126 12.78 24.31 16.25
CA ASP A 126 14.04 23.92 16.88
C ASP A 126 14.45 24.92 17.99
N ARG A 127 15.62 24.66 18.63
CA ARG A 127 16.16 25.56 19.68
C ARG A 127 16.56 26.93 19.16
N SER A 128 16.74 27.11 17.87
CA SER A 128 17.05 28.38 17.23
C SER A 128 15.79 29.21 16.94
N GLU A 129 14.63 28.73 17.37
CA GLU A 129 13.30 29.28 17.06
C GLU A 129 13.00 29.32 15.55
N SER A 130 13.79 28.62 14.73
CA SER A 130 13.49 28.45 13.32
C SER A 130 12.30 27.53 13.15
N MET A 131 11.23 28.03 12.53
CA MET A 131 10.04 27.28 12.25
C MET A 131 10.13 26.59 10.89
N HIS A 132 9.94 25.29 10.87
CA HIS A 132 9.90 24.49 9.66
C HIS A 132 8.50 23.91 9.49
N GLY A 133 7.75 24.40 8.50
CA GLY A 133 6.48 23.80 8.07
C GLY A 133 6.77 22.39 7.53
N VAL A 134 6.13 21.38 8.09
CA VAL A 134 6.35 19.97 7.76
C VAL A 134 5.18 19.40 6.98
N VAL A 135 3.96 19.72 7.42
CA VAL A 135 2.71 19.32 6.79
C VAL A 135 1.79 20.53 6.80
N GLU A 136 1.30 20.94 5.65
CA GLU A 136 0.24 21.94 5.55
C GLU A 136 -1.13 21.24 5.65
N ALA A 137 -2.12 21.96 6.15
CA ALA A 137 -3.46 21.41 6.31
C ALA A 137 -4.03 20.95 4.97
N SER A 138 -4.43 19.69 4.87
CA SER A 138 -5.02 19.07 3.69
C SER A 138 -4.16 19.12 2.41
N ASP A 139 -2.86 19.41 2.51
CA ASP A 139 -1.96 19.52 1.35
C ASP A 139 -1.83 18.21 0.57
N TRP A 140 -2.03 17.07 1.22
CA TRP A 140 -2.01 15.74 0.61
C TRP A 140 -2.96 15.62 -0.60
N ARG A 141 -3.99 16.46 -0.68
CA ARG A 141 -4.95 16.50 -1.79
C ARG A 141 -4.36 17.10 -3.06
N VAL A 142 -3.45 18.05 -2.92
CA VAL A 142 -2.95 18.88 -4.02
C VAL A 142 -1.45 18.76 -4.28
N LEU A 143 -0.70 18.15 -3.37
CA LEU A 143 0.74 17.95 -3.56
C LEU A 143 1.03 17.24 -4.88
N PRO A 144 2.06 17.69 -5.63
CA PRO A 144 2.57 16.96 -6.78
C PRO A 144 2.88 15.51 -6.40
N GLY A 145 2.52 14.57 -7.27
CA GLY A 145 2.59 13.15 -6.95
C GLY A 145 3.95 12.68 -6.48
N LYS A 146 5.04 13.13 -7.11
CA LYS A 146 6.41 12.82 -6.68
C LYS A 146 6.69 13.26 -5.24
N GLN A 147 6.26 14.48 -4.88
CA GLN A 147 6.48 14.99 -3.52
C GLN A 147 5.64 14.22 -2.50
N PHE A 148 4.40 13.90 -2.86
CA PHE A 148 3.50 13.14 -2.00
C PHE A 148 4.02 11.71 -1.76
N LEU A 149 4.41 11.00 -2.81
CA LEU A 149 5.00 9.67 -2.67
C LEU A 149 6.30 9.71 -1.86
N THR A 150 7.17 10.70 -2.08
CA THR A 150 8.40 10.87 -1.30
C THR A 150 8.12 11.08 0.19
N ARG A 151 7.05 11.81 0.53
CA ARG A 151 6.60 11.99 1.93
C ARG A 151 6.20 10.67 2.57
N ILE A 152 5.49 9.82 1.82
CA ILE A 152 4.95 8.55 2.32
C ILE A 152 6.04 7.49 2.43
N MET A 153 6.91 7.44 1.45
CA MET A 153 7.99 6.46 1.37
C MET A 153 9.08 6.85 2.36
N VAL A 154 8.97 6.37 3.61
CA VAL A 154 9.99 6.61 4.63
C VAL A 154 11.30 6.03 4.17
N ALA A 155 12.25 6.92 3.97
CA ALA A 155 13.68 6.71 3.86
C ALA A 155 14.18 5.39 3.25
N ASP A 156 15.08 5.56 2.31
CA ASP A 156 15.97 4.52 1.77
C ASP A 156 15.33 3.49 0.84
N LEU A 157 14.71 4.03 -0.21
CA LEU A 157 14.37 3.24 -1.38
C LEU A 157 15.45 3.38 -2.47
N SER A 158 16.69 3.61 -2.07
CA SER A 158 17.84 3.64 -2.99
C SER A 158 18.03 2.32 -3.75
N TRP A 159 17.47 1.23 -3.21
CA TRP A 159 17.46 -0.11 -3.81
C TRP A 159 16.22 -0.37 -4.70
N LEU A 160 15.19 0.47 -4.64
CA LEU A 160 14.09 0.37 -5.60
C LEU A 160 14.53 0.97 -6.94
N PRO A 161 14.35 0.25 -8.05
CA PRO A 161 14.53 0.85 -9.38
C PRO A 161 13.68 2.11 -9.46
N ARG A 162 14.27 3.20 -9.97
CA ARG A 162 13.63 4.51 -10.07
C ARG A 162 12.67 4.64 -11.27
N PRO A 163 11.50 4.03 -11.30
CA PRO A 163 10.44 4.43 -12.24
C PRO A 163 9.58 5.56 -11.67
N SER A 164 10.00 6.15 -10.55
CA SER A 164 9.16 6.88 -9.61
C SER A 164 8.61 8.23 -10.08
N VAL A 165 9.09 8.82 -11.16
CA VAL A 165 8.61 10.14 -11.59
C VAL A 165 7.30 10.01 -12.39
N ALA A 166 7.24 9.06 -13.32
CA ALA A 166 6.04 8.82 -14.12
C ALA A 166 4.86 8.26 -13.31
N ILE A 167 5.14 7.44 -12.30
CA ILE A 167 4.09 6.82 -11.47
C ILE A 167 3.41 7.85 -10.56
N GLY A 168 4.13 8.87 -10.08
CA GLY A 168 3.53 9.95 -9.30
C GLY A 168 2.45 10.71 -10.03
N ASP A 169 2.55 10.83 -11.35
CA ASP A 169 1.56 11.52 -12.18
C ASP A 169 0.26 10.73 -12.34
N ASN A 170 0.28 9.43 -11.98
CA ASN A 170 -0.89 8.54 -12.00
C ASN A 170 -1.72 8.58 -10.71
N LEU A 171 -1.32 9.38 -9.70
CA LEU A 171 -2.12 9.55 -8.49
C LEU A 171 -3.52 10.06 -8.83
N ARG A 172 -4.54 9.34 -8.37
CA ARG A 172 -5.96 9.68 -8.52
C ARG A 172 -6.67 9.57 -7.18
N ASP A 173 -7.70 10.35 -7.02
CA ASP A 173 -8.58 10.27 -5.87
C ASP A 173 -9.44 9.01 -5.95
N LEU A 174 -9.54 8.29 -4.84
CA LEU A 174 -10.54 7.24 -4.69
C LEU A 174 -11.75 7.87 -4.02
N GLN A 175 -12.81 8.06 -4.78
CA GLN A 175 -14.06 8.64 -4.27
C GLN A 175 -15.28 7.94 -4.86
N SER A 176 -16.34 7.86 -4.08
CA SER A 176 -17.63 7.39 -4.54
C SER A 176 -18.37 8.49 -5.32
N PRO A 177 -19.42 8.12 -6.08
CA PRO A 177 -20.23 9.09 -6.85
C PRO A 177 -20.87 10.20 -6.00
N ASP A 178 -21.09 9.96 -4.72
CA ASP A 178 -21.60 10.95 -3.77
C ASP A 178 -20.51 11.92 -3.24
N GLY A 179 -19.26 11.77 -3.70
CA GLY A 179 -18.13 12.60 -3.32
C GLY A 179 -17.42 12.17 -2.03
N THR A 180 -17.80 11.04 -1.42
CA THR A 180 -17.07 10.50 -0.27
C THR A 180 -15.69 10.06 -0.70
N GLN A 181 -14.64 10.63 -0.08
CA GLN A 181 -13.25 10.35 -0.42
C GLN A 181 -12.68 9.23 0.45
N TYR A 182 -12.01 8.27 -0.18
CA TYR A 182 -11.38 7.11 0.48
C TYR A 182 -9.86 7.11 0.41
N GLY A 183 -9.28 8.08 -0.28
CA GLY A 183 -7.84 8.23 -0.38
C GLY A 183 -7.40 8.91 -1.67
N ARG A 184 -6.08 8.95 -1.87
CA ARG A 184 -5.42 9.39 -3.10
C ARG A 184 -4.25 8.46 -3.36
N ALA A 185 -4.30 7.68 -4.43
CA ALA A 185 -3.37 6.60 -4.67
C ALA A 185 -3.10 6.34 -6.16
N CYS A 186 -2.07 5.55 -6.44
CA CYS A 186 -1.76 5.01 -7.75
C CYS A 186 -1.27 3.55 -7.63
N ILE A 187 -1.39 2.77 -8.69
CA ILE A 187 -0.74 1.46 -8.76
C ILE A 187 0.75 1.67 -9.00
N HIS A 188 1.58 0.97 -8.22
CA HIS A 188 3.03 1.03 -8.24
C HIS A 188 3.63 -0.37 -8.45
N PRO A 189 3.71 -0.86 -9.70
CA PRO A 189 4.05 -2.26 -9.99
C PRO A 189 5.42 -2.72 -9.48
N THR A 190 6.35 -1.77 -9.27
CA THR A 190 7.72 -2.06 -8.82
C THR A 190 7.87 -2.11 -7.30
N ALA A 191 6.90 -1.60 -6.54
CA ALA A 191 6.98 -1.54 -5.09
C ALA A 191 6.45 -2.82 -4.45
N ARG A 192 7.33 -3.79 -4.28
CA ARG A 192 7.09 -4.98 -3.47
C ARG A 192 7.04 -4.57 -2.00
N ALA A 193 6.22 -5.24 -1.19
CA ALA A 193 6.09 -5.01 0.25
C ALA A 193 5.55 -3.61 0.65
N ALA A 194 5.23 -3.47 1.91
CA ALA A 194 4.52 -2.39 2.59
C ALA A 194 5.19 -1.00 2.55
N SER A 195 5.76 -0.58 1.42
CA SER A 195 6.62 0.60 1.31
C SER A 195 6.11 1.69 0.37
N ALA A 196 5.24 1.36 -0.59
CA ALA A 196 4.82 2.32 -1.62
C ALA A 196 3.73 3.27 -1.14
N GLY A 197 2.83 2.78 -0.31
CA GLY A 197 1.72 3.54 0.21
C GLY A 197 1.35 3.14 1.62
N VAL A 198 0.32 3.76 2.13
CA VAL A 198 -0.10 3.56 3.52
C VAL A 198 -1.62 3.62 3.67
N VAL A 199 -2.12 2.84 4.61
CA VAL A 199 -3.45 3.04 5.19
C VAL A 199 -3.33 4.05 6.32
N THR A 200 -4.24 5.02 6.39
CA THR A 200 -4.25 6.04 7.45
C THR A 200 -5.53 5.99 8.26
N ILE A 201 -5.43 6.31 9.53
CA ILE A 201 -6.56 6.51 10.44
C ILE A 201 -6.51 7.95 10.92
N GLY A 202 -7.49 8.75 10.54
CA GLY A 202 -7.52 10.19 10.83
C GLY A 202 -6.28 10.93 10.29
N GLY A 203 -5.78 10.52 9.12
CA GLY A 203 -4.61 11.11 8.48
C GLY A 203 -3.25 10.65 9.02
N LEU A 204 -3.23 9.85 10.08
CA LEU A 204 -2.02 9.25 10.66
C LEU A 204 -1.72 7.89 10.05
N ARG A 205 -0.45 7.61 9.78
CA ARG A 205 0.01 6.32 9.26
C ARG A 205 -0.39 5.17 10.18
N ALA A 206 -0.99 4.14 9.61
CA ALA A 206 -1.28 2.88 10.30
C ALA A 206 -0.49 1.73 9.67
N THR A 207 -0.87 1.26 8.49
CA THR A 207 -0.30 0.07 7.86
C THR A 207 0.28 0.42 6.49
N GLY A 208 1.40 -0.20 6.11
CA GLY A 208 1.96 -0.05 4.78
C GLY A 208 1.20 -0.86 3.73
N LEU A 209 1.21 -0.38 2.49
CA LEU A 209 0.63 -1.04 1.32
C LEU A 209 1.74 -1.47 0.36
N GLY A 210 1.63 -2.68 -0.19
CA GLY A 210 2.39 -3.13 -1.35
C GLY A 210 1.66 -2.78 -2.64
N TYR A 211 2.40 -2.51 -3.71
CA TYR A 211 1.89 -2.26 -5.06
C TYR A 211 0.91 -1.09 -5.24
N ILE A 212 0.57 -0.41 -4.18
CA ILE A 212 -0.25 0.81 -4.20
C ILE A 212 0.57 1.92 -3.55
N GLY A 213 0.86 2.97 -4.29
CA GLY A 213 1.48 4.20 -3.80
C GLY A 213 0.41 5.20 -3.35
N GLY A 214 0.73 6.03 -2.34
CA GLY A 214 -0.21 7.02 -1.85
C GLY A 214 -0.88 6.64 -0.53
N VAL A 215 -2.09 7.11 -0.33
CA VAL A 215 -2.85 6.96 0.92
C VAL A 215 -4.22 6.36 0.65
N LEU A 216 -4.60 5.35 1.40
CA LEU A 216 -5.97 4.87 1.54
C LEU A 216 -6.46 5.13 2.97
N PHE A 217 -7.70 5.55 3.10
CA PHE A 217 -8.29 5.75 4.42
C PHE A 217 -8.73 4.41 4.99
N GLY A 218 -8.29 4.15 6.21
CA GLY A 218 -8.66 2.98 6.97
C GLY A 218 -9.99 3.15 7.67
N GLY A 219 -10.61 2.02 7.95
CA GLY A 219 -11.73 1.93 8.87
C GLY A 219 -11.28 2.06 10.33
N GLU A 220 -11.97 1.35 11.20
CA GLU A 220 -11.56 1.26 12.60
C GLU A 220 -10.23 0.49 12.74
N PRO A 221 -9.36 0.87 13.67
CA PRO A 221 -8.13 0.15 13.91
C PRO A 221 -8.42 -1.26 14.45
N GLU A 222 -7.78 -2.27 13.86
CA GLU A 222 -7.85 -3.66 14.30
C GLU A 222 -7.14 -3.89 15.64
N THR A 223 -6.18 -3.03 15.98
CA THR A 223 -5.36 -3.15 17.18
C THR A 223 -5.35 -1.86 17.99
N VAL A 224 -5.09 -2.02 19.28
CA VAL A 224 -4.92 -0.90 20.22
C VAL A 224 -3.75 0.01 19.81
N VAL A 225 -2.69 -0.55 19.24
CA VAL A 225 -1.48 0.15 18.79
C VAL A 225 -1.72 0.92 17.48
N ARG A 226 -2.84 0.67 16.78
CA ARG A 226 -3.23 1.30 15.49
C ARG A 226 -2.21 1.10 14.36
N ASN A 227 -1.35 0.11 14.46
CA ASN A 227 -0.41 -0.28 13.41
C ASN A 227 -1.01 -1.29 12.42
N ALA A 228 -2.29 -1.60 12.59
CA ALA A 228 -3.04 -2.52 11.74
C ALA A 228 -4.42 -1.92 11.45
N ALA A 229 -4.67 -1.62 10.19
CA ALA A 229 -5.95 -1.13 9.68
C ALA A 229 -6.13 -1.60 8.25
N LEU A 230 -7.36 -1.99 7.91
CA LEU A 230 -7.76 -2.28 6.54
C LEU A 230 -8.34 -1.03 5.88
N PRO A 231 -8.14 -0.82 4.57
CA PRO A 231 -8.80 0.25 3.85
C PRO A 231 -10.32 0.12 3.91
N ALA A 232 -11.00 1.25 4.09
CA ALA A 232 -12.47 1.32 4.16
C ALA A 232 -13.12 1.63 2.79
N VAL A 233 -12.43 1.30 1.71
CA VAL A 233 -12.88 1.58 0.34
C VAL A 233 -13.95 0.55 -0.06
N PRO A 234 -15.13 0.96 -0.55
CA PRO A 234 -16.10 0.02 -1.11
C PRO A 234 -15.53 -0.70 -2.35
N SER A 235 -15.90 -1.97 -2.52
CA SER A 235 -15.38 -2.80 -3.62
C SER A 235 -15.67 -2.24 -5.01
N SER A 236 -16.81 -1.61 -5.22
CA SER A 236 -17.18 -0.97 -6.50
C SER A 236 -16.32 0.26 -6.81
N VAL A 237 -15.99 1.07 -5.79
CA VAL A 237 -15.11 2.24 -5.95
C VAL A 237 -13.69 1.78 -6.24
N LEU A 238 -13.23 0.75 -5.53
CA LEU A 238 -11.90 0.19 -5.73
C LEU A 238 -11.73 -0.40 -7.13
N SER A 239 -12.71 -1.16 -7.61
CA SER A 239 -12.71 -1.76 -8.94
C SER A 239 -12.69 -0.71 -10.06
N ALA A 240 -13.54 0.32 -9.96
CA ALA A 240 -13.57 1.41 -10.93
C ALA A 240 -12.23 2.18 -10.95
N TRP A 241 -11.68 2.50 -9.77
CA TRP A 241 -10.37 3.16 -9.66
C TRP A 241 -9.25 2.28 -10.24
N ALA A 242 -9.25 0.97 -9.98
CA ALA A 242 -8.24 0.05 -10.50
C ALA A 242 -8.27 -0.01 -12.04
N THR A 243 -9.46 0.04 -12.64
CA THR A 243 -9.62 0.12 -14.10
C THR A 243 -9.08 1.45 -14.66
N GLU A 244 -9.35 2.58 -13.99
CA GLU A 244 -8.75 3.87 -14.36
C GLU A 244 -7.22 3.82 -14.29
N GLN A 245 -6.67 3.20 -13.25
CA GLN A 245 -5.22 3.03 -13.09
C GLN A 245 -4.61 2.19 -14.22
N ALA A 246 -5.29 1.16 -14.71
CA ALA A 246 -4.82 0.37 -15.83
C ALA A 246 -4.61 1.21 -17.10
N GLN A 247 -5.47 2.20 -17.32
CA GLN A 247 -5.37 3.11 -18.46
C GLN A 247 -4.23 4.13 -18.32
N LEU A 248 -3.81 4.41 -17.07
CA LEU A 248 -2.75 5.38 -16.77
C LEU A 248 -1.34 4.75 -16.74
N LEU A 249 -1.26 3.42 -16.60
CA LEU A 249 0.03 2.73 -16.60
C LEU A 249 0.57 2.69 -18.05
N PRO A 250 1.69 3.37 -18.35
CA PRO A 250 2.21 3.43 -19.72
C PRO A 250 2.94 2.12 -20.03
N GLU A 251 2.41 1.34 -20.96
CA GLU A 251 3.09 0.14 -21.49
C GLU A 251 4.51 0.46 -22.02
N SER A 252 4.68 1.61 -22.66
CA SER A 252 5.96 2.03 -23.23
C SER A 252 7.05 2.41 -22.19
N ALA A 253 6.67 2.65 -20.95
CA ALA A 253 7.59 3.08 -19.89
C ALA A 253 7.89 1.98 -18.87
N LEU A 254 7.23 0.83 -18.97
CA LEU A 254 7.39 -0.32 -18.08
C LEU A 254 7.95 -1.51 -18.87
N SER A 255 8.81 -2.32 -18.21
CA SER A 255 9.13 -3.62 -18.80
C SER A 255 7.89 -4.50 -18.89
N PRO A 256 7.82 -5.48 -19.82
CA PRO A 256 6.69 -6.40 -19.96
C PRO A 256 6.26 -7.03 -18.62
N ARG A 257 7.23 -7.38 -17.78
CA ARG A 257 6.98 -7.94 -16.44
C ARG A 257 6.29 -6.97 -15.49
N PHE A 258 6.64 -5.69 -15.56
CA PHE A 258 5.96 -4.67 -14.75
C PHE A 258 4.55 -4.39 -15.26
N CYS A 259 4.31 -4.49 -16.58
CA CYS A 259 2.95 -4.43 -17.14
C CYS A 259 2.11 -5.60 -16.63
N VAL A 260 2.60 -6.83 -16.70
CA VAL A 260 1.92 -8.03 -16.18
C VAL A 260 1.65 -7.91 -14.68
N ARG A 261 2.63 -7.43 -13.91
CA ARG A 261 2.44 -7.17 -12.48
C ARG A 261 1.36 -6.11 -12.22
N GLY A 262 1.35 -5.03 -12.99
CA GLY A 262 0.31 -4.01 -12.95
C GLY A 262 -1.07 -4.61 -13.21
N ALA A 263 -1.19 -5.43 -14.26
CA ALA A 263 -2.42 -6.15 -14.58
C ALA A 263 -2.86 -7.11 -13.45
N CYS A 264 -1.92 -7.84 -12.84
CA CYS A 264 -2.20 -8.69 -11.67
C CYS A 264 -2.78 -7.88 -10.49
N VAL A 265 -2.21 -6.70 -10.22
CA VAL A 265 -2.73 -5.81 -9.15
C VAL A 265 -4.13 -5.33 -9.52
N VAL A 266 -4.34 -4.84 -10.75
CA VAL A 266 -5.65 -4.39 -11.22
C VAL A 266 -6.71 -5.48 -11.09
N LEU A 267 -6.42 -6.68 -11.58
CA LEU A 267 -7.32 -7.85 -11.48
C LEU A 267 -7.62 -8.19 -10.02
N SER A 268 -6.61 -8.22 -9.16
CA SER A 268 -6.80 -8.53 -7.74
C SER A 268 -7.67 -7.49 -7.01
N LEU A 269 -7.70 -6.24 -7.49
CA LEU A 269 -8.58 -5.18 -6.99
C LEU A 269 -9.97 -5.21 -7.64
N GLY A 270 -10.19 -6.12 -8.58
CA GLY A 270 -11.45 -6.28 -9.30
C GLY A 270 -11.64 -5.35 -10.49
N GLY A 271 -10.56 -4.67 -10.94
CA GLY A 271 -10.57 -3.81 -12.10
C GLY A 271 -10.35 -4.57 -13.41
N ASP A 272 -10.61 -3.90 -14.54
CA ASP A 272 -10.26 -4.37 -15.87
C ASP A 272 -8.81 -3.95 -16.19
N PRO A 273 -7.92 -4.87 -16.57
CA PRO A 273 -6.55 -4.53 -16.94
C PRO A 273 -6.44 -3.77 -18.28
N CYS A 274 -7.53 -3.57 -18.99
CA CYS A 274 -7.57 -2.86 -20.29
C CYS A 274 -6.55 -3.44 -21.29
N ASN A 275 -5.60 -2.63 -21.71
CA ASN A 275 -4.56 -3.01 -22.67
C ASN A 275 -3.27 -3.52 -22.02
N LEU A 276 -3.23 -3.64 -20.67
CA LEU A 276 -2.04 -4.16 -20.01
C LEU A 276 -1.82 -5.63 -20.36
N SER A 277 -0.56 -6.00 -20.52
CA SER A 277 -0.16 -7.39 -20.70
C SER A 277 -0.56 -8.21 -19.46
N ILE A 278 -1.26 -9.32 -19.65
CA ILE A 278 -1.68 -10.24 -18.58
C ILE A 278 -0.85 -11.52 -18.54
N ALA A 279 -0.05 -11.76 -19.57
CA ALA A 279 0.81 -12.93 -19.70
C ALA A 279 2.18 -12.55 -20.26
N LEU A 280 3.15 -13.46 -20.12
CA LEU A 280 4.43 -13.41 -20.84
C LEU A 280 4.53 -14.61 -21.80
N MET A 281 5.14 -14.38 -22.96
CA MET A 281 5.60 -15.38 -23.90
C MET A 281 7.06 -15.02 -24.26
N GLY A 282 8.01 -15.79 -23.80
CA GLY A 282 9.40 -15.33 -23.79
C GLY A 282 9.55 -14.07 -22.91
N ASP A 283 10.17 -13.05 -23.48
CA ASP A 283 10.33 -11.72 -22.86
C ASP A 283 9.21 -10.74 -23.21
N GLU A 284 8.26 -11.15 -24.04
CA GLU A 284 7.18 -10.28 -24.52
C GLU A 284 5.95 -10.37 -23.62
N GLY A 285 5.39 -9.20 -23.29
CA GLY A 285 4.09 -9.13 -22.65
C GLY A 285 2.98 -9.35 -23.69
N LYS A 286 1.94 -10.08 -23.34
CA LYS A 286 0.75 -10.30 -24.16
C LYS A 286 -0.49 -9.80 -23.45
N ASN A 287 -1.20 -8.88 -24.10
CA ASN A 287 -2.48 -8.37 -23.64
C ASN A 287 -3.65 -9.28 -24.08
N ARG A 288 -4.87 -8.93 -23.65
CA ARG A 288 -6.06 -9.73 -23.96
C ARG A 288 -6.33 -9.88 -25.46
N THR A 289 -6.11 -8.82 -26.24
CA THR A 289 -6.37 -8.83 -27.68
C THR A 289 -5.38 -9.74 -28.39
N GLU A 290 -4.09 -9.62 -28.10
CA GLU A 290 -3.04 -10.46 -28.68
C GLU A 290 -3.20 -11.95 -28.31
N LEU A 291 -3.61 -12.24 -27.06
CA LEU A 291 -3.91 -13.60 -26.63
C LEU A 291 -5.16 -14.17 -27.31
N LEU A 292 -6.18 -13.36 -27.55
CA LEU A 292 -7.38 -13.78 -28.28
C LEU A 292 -7.03 -14.07 -29.75
N GLU A 293 -6.24 -13.22 -30.41
CA GLU A 293 -5.75 -13.46 -31.77
C GLU A 293 -4.97 -14.76 -31.84
N LEU A 294 -4.04 -15.00 -30.90
CA LEU A 294 -3.31 -16.27 -30.81
C LEU A 294 -4.27 -17.47 -30.70
N LEU A 295 -5.24 -17.41 -29.78
CA LEU A 295 -6.19 -18.50 -29.54
C LEU A 295 -7.10 -18.79 -30.75
N VAL A 296 -7.39 -17.81 -31.58
CA VAL A 296 -8.15 -18.00 -32.81
C VAL A 296 -7.33 -18.78 -33.86
N GLU A 297 -6.02 -18.57 -33.91
CA GLU A 297 -5.11 -19.17 -34.90
C GLU A 297 -4.66 -20.58 -34.54
N VAL A 298 -4.71 -20.97 -33.26
CA VAL A 298 -4.18 -22.27 -32.80
C VAL A 298 -5.30 -23.18 -32.27
N ASP A 299 -5.11 -24.50 -32.38
CA ASP A 299 -5.99 -25.50 -31.80
C ASP A 299 -5.47 -26.05 -30.47
N THR A 300 -4.23 -25.71 -30.12
CA THR A 300 -3.61 -26.10 -28.84
C THR A 300 -2.76 -24.98 -28.29
N VAL A 301 -2.77 -24.80 -26.96
CA VAL A 301 -1.90 -23.83 -26.28
C VAL A 301 -1.39 -24.41 -24.96
N ARG A 302 -0.11 -24.26 -24.70
CA ARG A 302 0.54 -24.61 -23.44
C ARG A 302 0.51 -23.42 -22.50
N VAL A 303 0.10 -23.64 -21.28
CA VAL A 303 0.00 -22.60 -20.26
C VAL A 303 0.75 -23.02 -19.01
N PHE A 304 1.79 -22.29 -18.68
CA PHE A 304 2.44 -22.42 -17.38
C PHE A 304 1.73 -21.50 -16.38
N LYS A 305 1.02 -22.14 -15.47
CA LYS A 305 0.36 -21.48 -14.34
C LYS A 305 1.24 -21.65 -13.12
N GLY A 306 2.15 -20.70 -12.88
CA GLY A 306 3.16 -20.87 -11.84
C GLY A 306 3.73 -19.57 -11.29
N LEU A 307 4.84 -19.70 -10.62
CA LEU A 307 5.65 -18.60 -10.13
C LEU A 307 6.93 -18.49 -10.95
N SER A 308 7.47 -17.29 -11.10
CA SER A 308 8.82 -17.08 -11.60
C SER A 308 9.84 -17.80 -10.72
N VAL A 309 10.94 -18.20 -11.29
CA VAL A 309 12.02 -18.91 -10.59
C VAL A 309 13.28 -18.06 -10.61
N SER A 310 14.05 -18.07 -9.54
CA SER A 310 15.39 -17.47 -9.46
C SER A 310 16.36 -18.44 -8.81
N TYR A 311 17.65 -18.26 -9.07
CA TYR A 311 18.71 -19.00 -8.41
C TYR A 311 19.30 -18.20 -7.24
N ASP A 312 19.41 -18.83 -6.07
CA ASP A 312 20.03 -18.24 -4.89
C ASP A 312 21.46 -18.77 -4.73
N ASP A 313 22.42 -18.02 -5.23
CA ASP A 313 23.86 -18.37 -5.15
C ASP A 313 24.33 -18.63 -3.71
N SER A 314 23.72 -17.96 -2.73
CA SER A 314 24.13 -18.09 -1.32
C SER A 314 23.74 -19.42 -0.69
N ARG A 315 22.74 -20.09 -1.26
CA ARG A 315 22.19 -21.37 -0.78
C ARG A 315 22.32 -22.51 -1.79
N ASP A 316 22.77 -22.19 -3.00
CA ASP A 316 22.87 -23.15 -4.10
C ASP A 316 21.51 -23.85 -4.38
N GLU A 317 20.43 -23.05 -4.40
CA GLU A 317 19.08 -23.57 -4.59
C GLU A 317 18.20 -22.70 -5.49
N MET A 318 17.25 -23.34 -6.19
CA MET A 318 16.20 -22.63 -6.93
C MET A 318 15.13 -22.14 -5.97
N LYS A 319 14.72 -20.88 -6.13
CA LYS A 319 13.63 -20.27 -5.39
C LYS A 319 12.51 -19.86 -6.31
N GLU A 320 11.29 -20.12 -5.88
CA GLU A 320 10.10 -19.55 -6.50
C GLU A 320 9.79 -18.17 -5.94
N GLY A 321 9.59 -17.21 -6.80
CA GLY A 321 9.30 -15.84 -6.45
C GLY A 321 8.30 -15.20 -7.39
N LEU A 322 7.63 -14.15 -6.95
CA LEU A 322 6.76 -13.36 -7.80
C LEU A 322 7.61 -12.43 -8.68
N PHE A 323 7.37 -12.48 -9.99
CA PHE A 323 7.94 -11.54 -10.96
C PHE A 323 9.47 -11.44 -10.87
N ASP A 324 10.15 -12.57 -10.77
CA ASP A 324 11.60 -12.57 -10.78
C ASP A 324 12.13 -12.27 -12.18
N ASP A 325 13.02 -11.30 -12.29
CA ASP A 325 13.54 -10.84 -13.59
C ASP A 325 14.57 -11.81 -14.19
N ALA A 326 15.09 -12.75 -13.41
CA ALA A 326 16.03 -13.77 -13.87
C ALA A 326 15.36 -14.89 -14.67
N PHE A 327 14.04 -15.10 -14.50
CA PHE A 327 13.30 -16.12 -15.22
C PHE A 327 12.81 -15.62 -16.56
N VAL A 328 13.14 -16.32 -17.63
CA VAL A 328 12.64 -16.09 -19.00
C VAL A 328 11.78 -17.30 -19.40
N ALA A 329 10.50 -17.06 -19.67
CA ALA A 329 9.60 -18.11 -20.14
C ALA A 329 9.93 -18.54 -21.57
N ASP A 330 9.58 -19.77 -21.95
CA ASP A 330 9.68 -20.18 -23.35
C ASP A 330 8.70 -19.40 -24.23
N SER A 331 9.09 -19.12 -25.48
CA SER A 331 8.33 -18.25 -26.38
C SER A 331 7.07 -18.90 -26.96
N ASP A 332 6.96 -20.23 -26.90
CA ASP A 332 5.80 -21.02 -27.34
C ASP A 332 4.84 -21.35 -26.17
N LEU A 333 5.08 -20.77 -25.01
CA LEU A 333 4.36 -21.02 -23.79
C LEU A 333 3.74 -19.72 -23.25
N VAL A 334 2.47 -19.76 -22.87
CA VAL A 334 1.81 -18.68 -22.15
C VAL A 334 2.11 -18.79 -20.66
N PHE A 335 2.90 -17.88 -20.13
CA PHE A 335 3.19 -17.83 -18.69
C PHE A 335 2.24 -16.89 -17.98
N LEU A 336 1.51 -17.42 -17.00
CA LEU A 336 0.53 -16.72 -16.18
C LEU A 336 0.93 -16.81 -14.71
N GLU A 337 1.15 -15.67 -14.08
CA GLU A 337 1.43 -15.60 -12.65
C GLU A 337 0.17 -15.96 -11.83
N VAL A 338 0.29 -16.93 -10.92
CA VAL A 338 -0.88 -17.48 -10.22
C VAL A 338 -1.16 -16.88 -8.86
N LYS A 339 -0.20 -16.18 -8.29
CA LYS A 339 -0.33 -15.68 -6.93
C LYS A 339 -0.88 -14.26 -6.92
N TYR A 340 -1.91 -14.04 -6.12
CA TYR A 340 -2.36 -12.68 -5.83
C TYR A 340 -1.20 -11.85 -5.27
N PRO A 341 -0.99 -10.61 -5.77
CA PRO A 341 -0.03 -9.71 -5.16
C PRO A 341 -0.39 -9.46 -3.71
N ASP A 342 0.59 -9.54 -2.83
CA ASP A 342 0.42 -9.30 -1.40
C ASP A 342 0.36 -7.78 -1.17
N ILE A 343 -0.85 -7.20 -1.32
CA ILE A 343 -1.06 -5.76 -1.20
C ILE A 343 -1.06 -5.36 0.28
N LEU A 344 -1.81 -6.12 1.08
CA LEU A 344 -1.90 -5.89 2.52
C LEU A 344 -2.38 -7.16 3.23
N THR A 345 -1.64 -7.54 4.28
CA THR A 345 -2.05 -8.61 5.20
C THR A 345 -2.07 -8.07 6.62
N VAL A 346 -3.20 -8.23 7.30
CA VAL A 346 -3.41 -7.87 8.70
C VAL A 346 -3.89 -9.11 9.46
N GLY A 347 -3.04 -9.69 10.28
CA GLY A 347 -3.33 -10.99 10.92
C GLY A 347 -3.54 -12.08 9.87
N SER A 348 -4.71 -12.70 9.86
CA SER A 348 -5.13 -13.69 8.86
C SER A 348 -5.87 -13.07 7.66
N GLN A 349 -6.17 -11.78 7.71
CA GLN A 349 -6.97 -11.11 6.69
C GLN A 349 -6.07 -10.62 5.56
N LYS A 350 -6.38 -11.03 4.34
CA LYS A 350 -5.72 -10.53 3.11
C LYS A 350 -6.66 -9.55 2.43
N TRP A 351 -6.23 -8.31 2.30
CA TRP A 351 -6.96 -7.30 1.55
C TRP A 351 -6.44 -7.28 0.10
N PRO A 352 -7.29 -7.18 -0.92
CA PRO A 352 -8.74 -6.87 -0.87
C PRO A 352 -9.68 -8.07 -0.67
N GLN A 353 -9.18 -9.30 -0.64
CA GLN A 353 -10.01 -10.53 -0.61
C GLN A 353 -10.96 -10.59 0.58
N CYS A 354 -10.57 -10.00 1.73
CA CYS A 354 -11.41 -9.96 2.94
C CYS A 354 -12.51 -8.88 2.91
N MET A 355 -12.58 -8.06 1.86
CA MET A 355 -13.57 -6.97 1.78
C MET A 355 -14.99 -7.52 1.63
N PRO A 356 -15.98 -6.89 2.29
CA PRO A 356 -17.38 -7.18 2.02
C PRO A 356 -17.71 -6.99 0.53
N GLY A 357 -18.37 -7.97 -0.07
CA GLY A 357 -18.78 -7.91 -1.47
C GLY A 357 -17.67 -8.15 -2.49
N TYR A 358 -16.43 -8.45 -2.06
CA TYR A 358 -15.31 -8.73 -2.98
C TYR A 358 -15.63 -9.91 -3.92
N SER A 359 -16.17 -11.00 -3.39
CA SER A 359 -16.53 -12.18 -4.18
C SER A 359 -17.68 -11.93 -5.16
N SER A 360 -18.46 -10.88 -4.94
CA SER A 360 -19.62 -10.52 -5.79
C SER A 360 -19.26 -9.56 -6.93
N ILE A 361 -18.04 -9.04 -6.96
CA ILE A 361 -17.57 -8.22 -8.09
C ILE A 361 -17.48 -9.15 -9.34
N PRO A 362 -18.07 -8.81 -10.48
CA PRO A 362 -17.97 -9.63 -11.69
C PRO A 362 -16.55 -9.58 -12.30
N GLY A 363 -16.20 -10.61 -13.07
CA GLY A 363 -14.96 -10.68 -13.85
C GLY A 363 -13.82 -11.45 -13.19
N PRO A 364 -12.72 -11.60 -13.92
CA PRO A 364 -11.53 -12.34 -13.49
C PRO A 364 -10.81 -11.64 -12.34
N ARG A 365 -10.15 -12.44 -11.50
CA ARG A 365 -9.34 -11.94 -10.37
C ARG A 365 -7.85 -12.21 -10.51
N THR A 366 -7.51 -13.12 -11.39
CA THR A 366 -6.13 -13.50 -11.70
C THR A 366 -5.91 -13.46 -13.20
N PRO A 367 -4.65 -13.39 -13.66
CA PRO A 367 -4.31 -13.56 -15.05
C PRO A 367 -4.83 -14.89 -15.63
N PHE A 368 -4.82 -15.95 -14.82
CA PHE A 368 -5.36 -17.24 -15.27
C PHE A 368 -6.87 -17.20 -15.49
N ASP A 369 -7.64 -16.59 -14.59
CA ASP A 369 -9.09 -16.43 -14.77
C ASP A 369 -9.38 -15.61 -16.03
N ALA A 370 -8.57 -14.56 -16.28
CA ALA A 370 -8.70 -13.73 -17.47
C ALA A 370 -8.37 -14.51 -18.75
N PHE A 371 -7.31 -15.30 -18.75
CA PHE A 371 -6.93 -16.15 -19.86
C PHE A 371 -7.97 -17.24 -20.12
N TYR A 372 -8.46 -17.88 -19.06
CA TYR A 372 -9.50 -18.90 -19.17
C TYR A 372 -10.78 -18.36 -19.84
N ALA A 373 -11.16 -17.15 -19.49
CA ALA A 373 -12.29 -16.47 -20.15
C ALA A 373 -12.03 -16.23 -21.65
N LEU A 374 -10.79 -15.91 -22.04
CA LEU A 374 -10.40 -15.78 -23.46
C LEU A 374 -10.48 -17.12 -24.21
N VAL A 375 -10.05 -18.21 -23.60
CA VAL A 375 -10.20 -19.55 -24.19
C VAL A 375 -11.67 -19.86 -24.43
N GLN A 376 -12.55 -19.56 -23.47
CA GLN A 376 -13.99 -19.73 -23.63
C GLN A 376 -14.56 -18.82 -24.74
N GLU A 377 -14.06 -17.60 -24.87
CA GLU A 377 -14.47 -16.66 -25.93
C GLU A 377 -14.02 -17.15 -27.32
N ALA A 378 -12.80 -17.66 -27.46
CA ALA A 378 -12.23 -18.10 -28.73
C ALA A 378 -12.72 -19.48 -29.17
N TRP A 379 -12.86 -20.44 -28.24
CA TRP A 379 -13.13 -21.85 -28.56
C TRP A 379 -14.51 -22.35 -28.10
N GLY A 380 -15.26 -21.50 -27.37
CA GLY A 380 -16.51 -21.93 -26.75
C GLY A 380 -16.26 -22.64 -25.39
N ASN A 381 -17.26 -23.34 -24.90
CA ASN A 381 -17.17 -24.05 -23.62
C ASN A 381 -16.64 -25.49 -23.73
N GLU A 382 -16.46 -26.00 -24.94
CA GLU A 382 -16.02 -27.38 -25.20
C GLU A 382 -14.55 -27.37 -25.62
N PHE A 383 -13.66 -27.53 -24.66
CA PHE A 383 -12.23 -27.72 -24.86
C PHE A 383 -11.67 -28.66 -23.77
N ASP A 384 -10.63 -29.42 -24.11
CA ASP A 384 -9.98 -30.33 -23.20
C ASP A 384 -8.81 -29.65 -22.48
N GLN A 385 -8.52 -30.12 -21.27
CA GLN A 385 -7.37 -29.71 -20.49
C GLN A 385 -6.60 -30.95 -20.05
N GLU A 386 -5.33 -31.00 -20.36
CA GLU A 386 -4.42 -32.10 -19.97
C GLU A 386 -3.21 -31.54 -19.25
N ALA A 387 -2.71 -32.26 -18.26
CA ALA A 387 -1.43 -31.93 -17.62
C ALA A 387 -0.28 -32.53 -18.44
N GLU A 388 0.75 -31.74 -18.71
CA GLU A 388 1.96 -32.17 -19.43
C GLU A 388 3.17 -31.63 -18.67
N GLU A 389 4.22 -32.44 -18.53
CA GLU A 389 5.50 -31.96 -18.00
C GLU A 389 6.40 -31.55 -19.17
N CYS A 390 6.78 -30.28 -19.20
CA CYS A 390 7.65 -29.75 -20.25
C CYS A 390 8.58 -28.65 -19.71
N ARG A 391 9.56 -28.29 -20.53
CA ARG A 391 10.35 -27.08 -20.28
C ARG A 391 9.43 -25.87 -20.30
N VAL A 392 9.58 -24.96 -19.30
CA VAL A 392 8.77 -23.75 -19.17
C VAL A 392 9.60 -22.48 -19.33
N GLY A 393 10.91 -22.61 -19.35
CA GLY A 393 11.82 -21.46 -19.48
C GLY A 393 13.17 -21.72 -18.88
N GLU A 394 13.92 -20.65 -18.65
CA GLU A 394 15.27 -20.69 -18.09
C GLU A 394 15.52 -19.57 -17.08
N VAL A 395 16.52 -19.76 -16.22
CA VAL A 395 16.99 -18.77 -15.25
C VAL A 395 18.44 -18.42 -15.56
N ASP A 396 18.74 -17.12 -15.59
CA ASP A 396 20.07 -16.57 -15.87
C ASP A 396 20.69 -17.07 -17.19
N GLY A 397 19.86 -17.55 -18.14
CA GLY A 397 20.29 -18.06 -19.44
C GLY A 397 21.01 -19.41 -19.40
N PHE A 398 21.01 -20.11 -18.24
CA PHE A 398 21.76 -21.36 -18.08
C PHE A 398 20.93 -22.49 -17.48
N TYR A 399 20.01 -22.21 -16.57
CA TYR A 399 19.27 -23.22 -15.84
C TYR A 399 17.91 -23.46 -16.48
N GLU A 400 17.75 -24.59 -17.17
CA GLU A 400 16.45 -24.97 -17.72
C GLU A 400 15.49 -25.40 -16.62
N ILE A 401 14.27 -24.90 -16.70
CA ILE A 401 13.22 -25.18 -15.74
C ILE A 401 12.13 -26.02 -16.40
N THR A 402 11.91 -27.20 -15.84
CA THR A 402 10.81 -28.11 -16.24
C THR A 402 9.72 -28.07 -15.18
N ARG A 403 8.48 -27.91 -15.60
CA ARG A 403 7.28 -27.87 -14.72
C ARG A 403 6.10 -28.54 -15.43
N GLU A 404 5.11 -28.89 -14.63
CA GLU A 404 3.79 -29.24 -15.14
C GLU A 404 3.09 -27.99 -15.71
N VAL A 405 2.57 -28.11 -16.92
CA VAL A 405 1.81 -27.11 -17.65
C VAL A 405 0.42 -27.64 -17.95
N ILE A 406 -0.51 -26.76 -18.23
CA ILE A 406 -1.84 -27.09 -18.72
C ILE A 406 -1.82 -26.95 -20.24
N LEU A 407 -2.06 -28.06 -20.93
CA LEU A 407 -2.28 -28.08 -22.36
C LEU A 407 -3.79 -27.96 -22.62
N PHE A 408 -4.21 -26.80 -23.14
CA PHE A 408 -5.56 -26.59 -23.64
C PHE A 408 -5.65 -27.08 -25.08
N LYS A 409 -6.71 -27.83 -25.41
CA LYS A 409 -6.97 -28.37 -26.74
C LYS A 409 -8.38 -27.99 -27.16
N ARG A 410 -8.53 -27.39 -28.33
CA ARG A 410 -9.82 -27.09 -28.91
C ARG A 410 -10.49 -28.40 -29.31
N SER A 411 -11.73 -28.63 -28.85
CA SER A 411 -12.52 -29.78 -29.24
C SER A 411 -12.86 -29.72 -30.74
N ALA A 412 -12.70 -30.81 -31.46
CA ALA A 412 -13.14 -30.89 -32.85
C ALA A 412 -14.66 -30.65 -32.91
N PRO A 413 -15.17 -29.85 -33.88
CA PRO A 413 -16.61 -29.70 -34.02
C PRO A 413 -17.25 -31.07 -34.15
N SER A 414 -18.26 -31.37 -33.31
CA SER A 414 -18.98 -32.61 -33.37
C SER A 414 -19.60 -32.78 -34.78
N THR A 415 -19.12 -33.78 -35.50
CA THR A 415 -19.67 -34.14 -36.82
C THR A 415 -20.92 -34.98 -36.71
N ASP A 416 -21.79 -34.70 -35.73
CA ASP A 416 -23.11 -35.27 -35.65
C ASP A 416 -24.01 -34.63 -36.72
N TYR A 417 -23.89 -35.13 -37.93
CA TYR A 417 -24.95 -34.97 -38.92
C TYR A 417 -26.16 -35.81 -38.45
N PRO A 418 -27.32 -35.22 -38.28
CA PRO A 418 -28.51 -35.98 -38.08
C PRO A 418 -28.79 -36.84 -39.32
N ALA A 419 -28.86 -38.15 -39.14
CA ALA A 419 -29.22 -39.12 -40.15
C ALA A 419 -30.71 -39.01 -40.57
#